data_e53dbabdf9012dae2d9f9e2d4dd40ffc
#
_entry.id   e53dbabdf9012dae2d9f9e2d4dd40ffc
#
_cell.length_a   1.000
_cell.length_b   1.000
_cell.length_c   1.000
_cell.angle_alpha   90.00
_cell.angle_beta   90.00
_cell.angle_gamma   90.00
#
_symmetry.space_group_name_H-M   'P 1'
#
loop_
_entity.id
_entity.type
_entity.pdbx_description
1 polymer ?
#
loop_
_entity_poly.entity_id
_entity_poly.type
_entity_poly.pdbx_seq_one_letter_code
_entity_poly.pdbx_strand_id
1 'polypeptide(L)'
;MNRSAGAPRRALRILLILLLLLLLTLSPRALAAEIGNQWPYTLIHRVTVTNDGDTPAWDIAVEVPLADEGAYLYCQNVGVEYSPYPSRIVSDDTGHRAAVYYIDWLGAGDSIVLTQRYALRAAAVNYGEDVAAAGSAYSEEELAQLSPWLEATPRIQAADPSVTAFVQEHTAAGDSLYQKARSLFSAVNLRMSYSASPVDQSAVAALARSSGSCEGYVNLYLACLRAAGVACRQVSGYLYQPAQHVGPGLTDPDSGDVRLEQLRHTWVEFYLPGAGWLPADPTFTYTFLVDGAETKFVNWSYFANVSSANRYICFRRGDTQADRIRLLSATGGQVSTDFSTQLTAGIEYTPFADISGHWAEDYIRYCVENGLFNGVSPTSFAPEYSMTRAMFVTVLGRLYEKTVGPLPEVSDPEFDDVPSGSYYEAYLGWAADTGIVSGYGNGRFGPNDPVTREQMAAIMSSFLAVAGYAGLESAGVDDFYDAGDISTWAVVGVGCCLSCGLLSGYPDGCFYPAAQATRAQVAAILERLSRWMAAQG
;
A
#
# COMPACT_ATOMS: atom_id res chain seq x y z
N MET A 1 -33.23 15.04 -63.99
CA MET A 1 -33.89 15.33 -62.69
C MET A 1 -33.70 14.12 -61.79
N ASN A 2 -32.79 14.19 -60.92
CA ASN A 2 -32.77 13.37 -59.68
C ASN A 2 -31.62 13.89 -58.80
N ARG A 3 -31.93 14.72 -57.81
CA ARG A 3 -31.03 15.19 -56.78
C ARG A 3 -31.63 14.83 -55.42
N SER A 4 -30.73 14.47 -54.49
CA SER A 4 -30.87 14.51 -53.05
C SER A 4 -31.57 13.37 -52.32
N ALA A 5 -30.80 12.34 -52.00
CA ALA A 5 -31.13 11.40 -50.91
C ALA A 5 -29.91 11.08 -50.00
N GLY A 6 -28.92 12.00 -49.86
CA GLY A 6 -27.71 11.75 -49.12
C GLY A 6 -27.54 12.49 -47.75
N ALA A 7 -28.35 13.51 -47.50
CA ALA A 7 -28.19 14.36 -46.32
C ALA A 7 -28.63 13.76 -44.96
N PRO A 8 -29.73 13.00 -44.82
CA PRO A 8 -30.17 12.51 -43.52
C PRO A 8 -29.29 11.40 -42.94
N ARG A 9 -28.63 10.59 -43.79
CA ARG A 9 -27.76 9.48 -43.32
C ARG A 9 -26.42 9.96 -42.75
N ARG A 10 -25.88 11.09 -43.23
CA ARG A 10 -24.66 11.68 -42.67
C ARG A 10 -24.92 12.35 -41.30
N ALA A 11 -26.04 13.09 -41.20
CA ALA A 11 -26.42 13.72 -39.93
C ALA A 11 -26.70 12.65 -38.82
N LEU A 12 -27.34 11.56 -39.16
CA LEU A 12 -27.60 10.44 -38.23
C LEU A 12 -26.31 9.73 -37.79
N ARG A 13 -25.33 9.57 -38.69
CA ARG A 13 -24.02 8.99 -38.34
C ARG A 13 -23.20 9.92 -37.45
N ILE A 14 -23.21 11.22 -37.68
CA ILE A 14 -22.56 12.22 -36.85
C ILE A 14 -23.22 12.26 -35.46
N LEU A 15 -24.55 12.20 -35.39
CA LEU A 15 -25.28 12.17 -34.13
C LEU A 15 -25.00 10.88 -33.34
N LEU A 16 -24.90 9.72 -34.00
CA LEU A 16 -24.52 8.46 -33.37
C LEU A 16 -23.08 8.45 -32.87
N ILE A 17 -22.14 9.05 -33.62
CA ILE A 17 -20.73 9.19 -33.19
C ILE A 17 -20.63 10.15 -32.01
N LEU A 18 -21.35 11.27 -32.02
CA LEU A 18 -21.43 12.19 -30.91
C LEU A 18 -22.08 11.58 -29.67
N LEU A 19 -23.12 10.76 -29.85
CA LEU A 19 -23.75 9.99 -28.75
C LEU A 19 -22.81 8.92 -28.20
N LEU A 20 -22.05 8.22 -29.06
CA LEU A 20 -21.03 7.26 -28.63
C LEU A 20 -19.86 7.94 -27.91
N LEU A 21 -19.42 9.10 -28.39
CA LEU A 21 -18.40 9.92 -27.72
C LEU A 21 -18.92 10.46 -26.38
N LEU A 22 -20.20 10.87 -26.32
CA LEU A 22 -20.83 11.30 -25.06
C LEU A 22 -20.99 10.14 -24.07
N LEU A 23 -21.30 8.92 -24.54
CA LEU A 23 -21.35 7.71 -23.73
C LEU A 23 -19.96 7.29 -23.24
N LEU A 24 -18.90 7.51 -24.03
CA LEU A 24 -17.50 7.28 -23.62
C LEU A 24 -17.01 8.30 -22.59
N THR A 25 -17.55 9.54 -22.61
CA THR A 25 -17.25 10.56 -21.59
C THR A 25 -18.09 10.42 -20.33
N LEU A 26 -19.18 9.62 -20.37
CA LEU A 26 -20.05 9.30 -19.23
C LEU A 26 -19.76 7.93 -18.60
N SER A 27 -18.74 7.21 -19.08
CA SER A 27 -18.23 6.08 -18.32
C SER A 27 -17.81 6.60 -16.96
N PRO A 28 -18.34 6.07 -15.83
CA PRO A 28 -17.85 6.44 -14.52
C PRO A 28 -16.35 6.21 -14.55
N ARG A 29 -15.57 7.24 -14.30
CA ARG A 29 -14.12 7.09 -14.07
C ARG A 29 -14.01 6.00 -13.02
N ALA A 30 -13.46 4.86 -13.39
CA ALA A 30 -13.06 3.88 -12.40
C ALA A 30 -12.16 4.63 -11.41
N LEU A 31 -12.58 4.67 -10.15
CA LEU A 31 -11.79 5.27 -9.08
C LEU A 31 -10.48 4.48 -9.04
N ALA A 32 -9.42 5.04 -9.59
CA ALA A 32 -8.12 4.41 -9.64
C ALA A 32 -7.51 4.53 -8.24
N ALA A 33 -7.38 3.41 -7.55
CA ALA A 33 -6.57 3.36 -6.34
C ALA A 33 -5.11 3.67 -6.69
N GLU A 34 -4.46 4.52 -5.91
CA GLU A 34 -3.03 4.75 -6.03
C GLU A 34 -2.28 3.59 -5.37
N ILE A 35 -1.55 2.83 -6.19
CA ILE A 35 -0.66 1.80 -5.70
C ILE A 35 0.67 2.47 -5.39
N GLY A 36 1.03 2.51 -4.11
CA GLY A 36 2.30 3.00 -3.63
C GLY A 36 3.42 1.98 -3.81
N ASN A 37 4.40 1.99 -2.92
CA ASN A 37 5.52 1.08 -2.96
C ASN A 37 5.06 -0.39 -2.96
N GLN A 38 5.75 -1.21 -3.73
CA GLN A 38 5.51 -2.64 -3.83
C GLN A 38 6.74 -3.39 -3.30
N TRP A 39 6.47 -4.44 -2.53
CA TRP A 39 7.51 -5.26 -1.90
C TRP A 39 7.38 -6.69 -2.40
N PRO A 40 8.41 -7.22 -3.08
CA PRO A 40 8.44 -8.62 -3.46
C PRO A 40 8.78 -9.49 -2.26
N TYR A 41 8.06 -10.57 -2.09
CA TYR A 41 8.30 -11.58 -1.06
C TYR A 41 8.26 -12.98 -1.65
N THR A 42 8.97 -13.90 -1.02
CA THR A 42 8.78 -15.32 -1.20
C THR A 42 8.11 -15.88 0.05
N LEU A 43 6.88 -16.35 -0.07
CA LEU A 43 6.20 -17.09 0.98
C LEU A 43 6.53 -18.58 0.81
N ILE A 44 7.04 -19.21 1.83
CA ILE A 44 7.34 -20.65 1.82
C ILE A 44 6.45 -21.32 2.85
N HIS A 45 5.52 -22.10 2.36
CA HIS A 45 4.64 -22.94 3.17
C HIS A 45 5.14 -24.39 3.11
N ARG A 46 5.52 -24.95 4.24
CA ARG A 46 5.96 -26.34 4.36
C ARG A 46 4.98 -27.11 5.21
N VAL A 47 4.58 -28.29 4.72
CA VAL A 47 3.77 -29.24 5.45
C VAL A 47 4.62 -30.49 5.65
N THR A 48 4.88 -30.83 6.89
CA THR A 48 5.55 -32.08 7.25
C THR A 48 4.49 -33.12 7.52
N VAL A 49 4.53 -34.22 6.79
CA VAL A 49 3.69 -35.40 6.98
C VAL A 49 4.55 -36.47 7.66
N THR A 50 4.18 -36.89 8.85
CA THR A 50 4.95 -37.84 9.66
C THR A 50 4.13 -39.07 9.95
N ASN A 51 4.73 -40.24 9.87
CA ASN A 51 4.15 -41.46 10.41
C ASN A 51 4.71 -41.69 11.83
N ASP A 52 3.95 -41.26 12.83
CA ASP A 52 4.31 -41.40 14.25
C ASP A 52 4.09 -42.82 14.80
N GLY A 53 3.56 -43.74 13.98
CA GLY A 53 3.27 -45.12 14.38
C GLY A 53 4.48 -46.05 14.26
N ASP A 54 4.34 -47.22 14.84
CA ASP A 54 5.36 -48.30 14.84
C ASP A 54 5.30 -49.19 13.58
N THR A 55 4.33 -48.96 12.69
CA THR A 55 4.14 -49.71 11.44
C THR A 55 4.08 -48.74 10.25
N PRO A 56 4.44 -49.19 9.03
CA PRO A 56 4.33 -48.36 7.86
C PRO A 56 2.89 -47.89 7.61
N ALA A 57 2.77 -46.71 7.03
CA ALA A 57 1.52 -46.16 6.52
C ALA A 57 1.54 -46.18 4.98
N TRP A 58 0.35 -46.39 4.37
CA TRP A 58 0.16 -46.55 2.93
C TRP A 58 -1.01 -45.70 2.44
N ASP A 59 -1.05 -45.44 1.14
CA ASP A 59 -2.14 -44.70 0.48
C ASP A 59 -2.51 -43.40 1.18
N ILE A 60 -1.50 -42.63 1.57
CA ILE A 60 -1.65 -41.40 2.31
C ILE A 60 -2.05 -40.30 1.30
N ALA A 61 -3.17 -39.63 1.54
CA ALA A 61 -3.58 -38.47 0.78
C ALA A 61 -3.72 -37.24 1.68
N VAL A 62 -2.98 -36.19 1.34
CA VAL A 62 -2.97 -34.93 2.11
C VAL A 62 -3.43 -33.78 1.20
N GLU A 63 -4.42 -33.02 1.65
CA GLU A 63 -4.90 -31.82 1.02
C GLU A 63 -4.31 -30.60 1.73
N VAL A 64 -3.61 -29.77 0.96
CA VAL A 64 -2.94 -28.55 1.45
C VAL A 64 -3.58 -27.35 0.75
N PRO A 65 -4.19 -26.41 1.49
CA PRO A 65 -4.75 -25.21 0.92
C PRO A 65 -3.72 -24.41 0.12
N LEU A 66 -4.15 -23.80 -0.97
CA LEU A 66 -3.34 -22.88 -1.78
C LEU A 66 -3.68 -21.44 -1.44
N ALA A 67 -2.67 -20.58 -1.45
CA ALA A 67 -2.88 -19.14 -1.38
C ALA A 67 -3.71 -18.67 -2.58
N ASP A 68 -4.63 -17.75 -2.33
CA ASP A 68 -5.51 -17.19 -3.35
C ASP A 68 -4.68 -16.51 -4.47
N GLU A 69 -4.97 -16.84 -5.72
CA GLU A 69 -4.35 -16.22 -6.90
C GLU A 69 -5.02 -14.89 -7.29
N GLY A 70 -6.02 -14.44 -6.53
CA GLY A 70 -6.70 -13.18 -6.81
C GLY A 70 -5.75 -11.99 -6.78
N ALA A 71 -5.91 -11.11 -7.75
CA ALA A 71 -5.20 -9.85 -7.81
C ALA A 71 -5.81 -8.88 -6.79
N TYR A 72 -5.35 -8.93 -5.55
CA TYR A 72 -5.57 -7.83 -4.62
C TYR A 72 -4.62 -6.69 -4.99
N LEU A 73 -5.08 -5.46 -4.91
CA LEU A 73 -4.20 -4.32 -5.16
C LEU A 73 -3.03 -4.28 -4.16
N TYR A 74 -3.27 -4.72 -2.92
CA TYR A 74 -2.30 -4.69 -1.83
C TYR A 74 -1.55 -6.01 -1.58
N CYS A 75 -1.95 -7.12 -2.23
CA CYS A 75 -1.25 -8.40 -2.19
C CYS A 75 -1.53 -9.20 -3.47
N GLN A 76 -0.50 -9.50 -4.23
CA GLN A 76 -0.60 -10.29 -5.46
C GLN A 76 0.20 -11.58 -5.31
N ASN A 77 -0.41 -12.72 -5.64
CA ASN A 77 0.29 -13.96 -5.84
C ASN A 77 0.68 -14.05 -7.32
N VAL A 78 1.98 -13.97 -7.60
CA VAL A 78 2.51 -13.93 -8.97
C VAL A 78 2.73 -15.33 -9.53
N GLY A 79 2.92 -16.32 -8.64
CA GLY A 79 3.09 -17.71 -9.02
C GLY A 79 3.43 -18.62 -7.84
N VAL A 80 3.30 -19.92 -8.05
CA VAL A 80 3.62 -20.96 -7.06
C VAL A 80 4.47 -22.07 -7.65
N GLU A 81 5.48 -22.47 -6.91
CA GLU A 81 6.33 -23.64 -7.16
C GLU A 81 6.06 -24.72 -6.12
N TYR A 82 6.11 -25.98 -6.52
CA TYR A 82 5.82 -27.10 -5.65
C TYR A 82 7.04 -28.05 -5.55
N SER A 83 7.27 -28.61 -4.36
CA SER A 83 8.25 -29.66 -4.15
C SER A 83 7.79 -30.61 -3.02
N PRO A 84 7.44 -31.88 -3.33
CA PRO A 84 7.20 -32.43 -4.67
C PRO A 84 6.00 -31.77 -5.38
N TYR A 85 5.81 -32.08 -6.66
CA TYR A 85 4.64 -31.61 -7.38
C TYR A 85 3.36 -32.31 -6.85
N PRO A 86 2.23 -31.61 -6.67
CA PRO A 86 0.99 -32.24 -6.22
C PRO A 86 0.43 -33.19 -7.28
N SER A 87 -0.22 -34.23 -6.85
CA SER A 87 -0.88 -35.20 -7.76
C SER A 87 -2.06 -34.58 -8.49
N ARG A 88 -2.75 -33.65 -7.83
CA ARG A 88 -3.82 -32.84 -8.44
C ARG A 88 -4.07 -31.56 -7.68
N ILE A 89 -4.69 -30.59 -8.34
CA ILE A 89 -5.24 -29.38 -7.71
C ILE A 89 -6.76 -29.48 -7.80
N VAL A 90 -7.44 -29.23 -6.69
CA VAL A 90 -8.89 -29.22 -6.56
C VAL A 90 -9.39 -27.83 -6.24
N SER A 91 -10.64 -27.52 -6.60
CA SER A 91 -11.32 -26.29 -6.21
C SER A 91 -12.62 -26.65 -5.50
N ASP A 92 -12.98 -25.91 -4.47
CA ASP A 92 -14.29 -26.00 -3.83
C ASP A 92 -15.33 -25.13 -4.57
N ASP A 93 -16.59 -25.21 -4.12
CA ASP A 93 -17.72 -24.45 -4.71
C ASP A 93 -17.57 -22.93 -4.54
N THR A 94 -16.66 -22.47 -3.69
CA THR A 94 -16.35 -21.05 -3.47
C THR A 94 -15.16 -20.57 -4.31
N GLY A 95 -14.54 -21.48 -5.07
CA GLY A 95 -13.38 -21.20 -5.91
C GLY A 95 -12.03 -21.29 -5.21
N HIS A 96 -12.00 -21.70 -3.93
CA HIS A 96 -10.73 -21.92 -3.23
C HIS A 96 -10.07 -23.19 -3.73
N ARG A 97 -8.74 -23.12 -3.88
CA ARG A 97 -7.93 -24.18 -4.43
C ARG A 97 -7.14 -24.87 -3.33
N ALA A 98 -6.91 -26.15 -3.51
CA ALA A 98 -6.03 -26.95 -2.68
C ALA A 98 -5.18 -27.91 -3.52
N ALA A 99 -3.96 -28.15 -3.12
CA ALA A 99 -3.07 -29.15 -3.69
C ALA A 99 -3.28 -30.49 -2.96
N VAL A 100 -3.50 -31.57 -3.70
CA VAL A 100 -3.62 -32.92 -3.15
C VAL A 100 -2.36 -33.68 -3.49
N TYR A 101 -1.70 -34.19 -2.45
CA TYR A 101 -0.50 -35.01 -2.53
C TYR A 101 -0.82 -36.44 -2.17
N TYR A 102 -0.42 -37.40 -3.01
CA TYR A 102 -0.48 -38.81 -2.72
C TYR A 102 0.93 -39.33 -2.37
N ILE A 103 1.05 -40.00 -1.25
CA ILE A 103 2.27 -40.62 -0.76
C ILE A 103 1.97 -42.11 -0.65
N ASP A 104 2.59 -42.89 -1.52
CA ASP A 104 2.31 -44.35 -1.61
C ASP A 104 2.67 -45.11 -0.34
N TRP A 105 3.77 -44.69 0.30
CA TRP A 105 4.32 -45.38 1.48
C TRP A 105 5.16 -44.43 2.34
N LEU A 106 5.03 -44.59 3.66
CA LEU A 106 5.85 -43.89 4.67
C LEU A 106 6.19 -44.85 5.78
N GLY A 107 7.47 -45.12 5.98
CA GLY A 107 7.95 -46.03 7.04
C GLY A 107 7.60 -45.55 8.45
N ALA A 108 7.73 -46.43 9.44
CA ALA A 108 7.55 -46.08 10.85
C ALA A 108 8.58 -45.03 11.27
N GLY A 109 8.14 -43.88 11.79
CA GLY A 109 8.98 -42.74 12.19
C GLY A 109 9.48 -41.88 11.03
N ASP A 110 9.17 -42.21 9.79
CA ASP A 110 9.58 -41.40 8.63
C ASP A 110 8.70 -40.16 8.42
N SER A 111 9.27 -39.15 7.76
CA SER A 111 8.57 -37.91 7.39
C SER A 111 8.89 -37.52 5.97
N ILE A 112 7.93 -36.81 5.33
CA ILE A 112 8.10 -36.16 4.05
C ILE A 112 7.66 -34.68 4.18
N VAL A 113 8.38 -33.77 3.53
CA VAL A 113 8.05 -32.35 3.52
C VAL A 113 7.47 -31.96 2.17
N LEU A 114 6.25 -31.42 2.18
CA LEU A 114 5.56 -30.85 1.05
C LEU A 114 5.77 -29.34 1.08
N THR A 115 6.42 -28.79 0.07
CA THR A 115 6.75 -27.36 0.02
C THR A 115 5.96 -26.65 -1.08
N GLN A 116 5.34 -25.54 -0.73
CA GLN A 116 4.73 -24.59 -1.66
C GLN A 116 5.49 -23.27 -1.52
N ARG A 117 6.09 -22.80 -2.60
CA ARG A 117 6.84 -21.55 -2.65
C ARG A 117 6.11 -20.55 -3.53
N TYR A 118 5.59 -19.49 -2.95
CA TYR A 118 4.84 -18.45 -3.64
C TYR A 118 5.72 -17.23 -3.88
N ALA A 119 5.70 -16.71 -5.11
CA ALA A 119 6.18 -15.38 -5.41
C ALA A 119 5.05 -14.38 -5.13
N LEU A 120 5.21 -13.52 -4.14
CA LEU A 120 4.22 -12.55 -3.71
C LEU A 120 4.69 -11.12 -3.95
N ARG A 121 3.74 -10.21 -4.11
CA ARG A 121 3.99 -8.79 -4.11
C ARG A 121 2.97 -8.11 -3.19
N ALA A 122 3.46 -7.59 -2.05
CA ALA A 122 2.66 -6.73 -1.18
C ALA A 122 2.80 -5.26 -1.63
N ALA A 123 1.78 -4.45 -1.41
CA ALA A 123 1.79 -3.03 -1.78
C ALA A 123 1.06 -2.17 -0.74
N ALA A 124 1.50 -0.93 -0.57
CA ALA A 124 0.66 0.11 0.01
C ALA A 124 -0.38 0.55 -1.02
N VAL A 125 -1.61 0.78 -0.59
CA VAL A 125 -2.70 1.20 -1.48
C VAL A 125 -3.50 2.30 -0.82
N ASN A 126 -3.66 3.42 -1.54
CA ASN A 126 -4.51 4.51 -1.14
C ASN A 126 -5.67 4.65 -2.13
N TYR A 127 -6.90 4.55 -1.65
CA TYR A 127 -8.09 4.71 -2.50
C TYR A 127 -8.53 6.17 -2.67
N GLY A 128 -7.83 7.12 -2.02
CA GLY A 128 -8.12 8.55 -2.13
C GLY A 128 -9.43 8.97 -1.45
N GLU A 129 -9.68 10.28 -1.43
CA GLU A 129 -10.93 10.83 -0.87
C GLU A 129 -12.13 10.61 -1.81
N ASP A 130 -11.88 10.45 -3.10
CA ASP A 130 -12.92 10.25 -4.13
C ASP A 130 -13.74 8.96 -3.90
N VAL A 131 -13.19 7.99 -3.17
CA VAL A 131 -13.90 6.76 -2.81
C VAL A 131 -15.16 7.04 -1.96
N ALA A 132 -15.19 8.14 -1.23
CA ALA A 132 -16.36 8.58 -0.47
C ALA A 132 -17.54 8.97 -1.38
N ALA A 133 -17.29 9.33 -2.63
CA ALA A 133 -18.27 9.63 -3.65
C ALA A 133 -18.65 8.40 -4.51
N ALA A 134 -18.06 7.22 -4.25
CA ALA A 134 -18.43 5.97 -4.90
C ALA A 134 -19.94 5.70 -4.76
N GLY A 135 -20.49 4.93 -5.71
CA GLY A 135 -21.93 4.70 -5.85
C GLY A 135 -22.64 4.39 -4.53
N SER A 136 -23.79 5.01 -4.32
CA SER A 136 -24.58 4.89 -3.10
C SER A 136 -25.45 3.63 -3.05
N ALA A 137 -25.60 2.91 -4.18
CA ALA A 137 -26.39 1.70 -4.32
C ALA A 137 -25.80 0.77 -5.37
N TYR A 138 -26.00 -0.53 -5.20
CA TYR A 138 -25.62 -1.55 -6.17
C TYR A 138 -26.60 -1.58 -7.34
N SER A 139 -26.09 -1.85 -8.54
CA SER A 139 -26.91 -2.23 -9.68
C SER A 139 -27.51 -3.64 -9.48
N GLU A 140 -28.51 -4.02 -10.28
CA GLU A 140 -29.08 -5.37 -10.24
C GLU A 140 -28.03 -6.45 -10.56
N GLU A 141 -27.12 -6.16 -11.50
CA GLU A 141 -26.04 -7.07 -11.87
C GLU A 141 -25.03 -7.24 -10.71
N GLU A 142 -24.63 -6.16 -10.07
CA GLU A 142 -23.76 -6.21 -8.88
C GLU A 142 -24.45 -6.97 -7.72
N LEU A 143 -25.73 -6.72 -7.46
CA LEU A 143 -26.49 -7.46 -6.43
C LEU A 143 -26.52 -8.95 -6.69
N ALA A 144 -26.69 -9.36 -7.95
CA ALA A 144 -26.67 -10.79 -8.31
C ALA A 144 -25.32 -11.45 -8.01
N GLN A 145 -24.22 -10.72 -8.26
CA GLN A 145 -22.86 -11.21 -8.00
C GLN A 145 -22.46 -11.12 -6.53
N LEU A 146 -22.97 -10.12 -5.80
CA LEU A 146 -22.59 -9.82 -4.43
C LEU A 146 -23.52 -10.48 -3.39
N SER A 147 -24.63 -11.12 -3.81
CA SER A 147 -25.61 -11.71 -2.89
C SER A 147 -25.01 -12.65 -1.83
N PRO A 148 -24.03 -13.52 -2.14
CA PRO A 148 -23.41 -14.38 -1.12
C PRO A 148 -22.68 -13.59 -0.01
N TRP A 149 -22.24 -12.36 -0.34
CA TRP A 149 -21.49 -11.49 0.58
C TRP A 149 -22.40 -10.54 1.39
N LEU A 150 -23.71 -10.69 1.24
CA LEU A 150 -24.75 -9.99 2.02
C LEU A 150 -25.47 -10.95 2.99
N GLU A 151 -25.28 -12.26 2.86
CA GLU A 151 -25.98 -13.27 3.63
C GLU A 151 -25.38 -13.44 5.03
N ALA A 152 -26.25 -13.72 6.02
CA ALA A 152 -25.83 -14.09 7.36
C ALA A 152 -25.24 -15.51 7.38
N THR A 153 -24.26 -15.74 8.24
CA THR A 153 -23.69 -17.07 8.50
C THR A 153 -23.76 -17.39 10.00
N PRO A 154 -23.49 -18.63 10.42
CA PRO A 154 -23.51 -18.97 11.85
C PRO A 154 -22.61 -18.10 12.74
N ARG A 155 -21.51 -17.54 12.19
CA ARG A 155 -20.60 -16.64 12.92
C ARG A 155 -20.85 -15.16 12.66
N ILE A 156 -21.49 -14.83 11.53
CA ILE A 156 -21.77 -13.47 11.08
C ILE A 156 -23.28 -13.26 11.10
N GLN A 157 -23.83 -13.08 12.30
CA GLN A 157 -25.29 -13.05 12.54
C GLN A 157 -25.87 -11.66 12.22
N ALA A 158 -25.89 -11.29 10.93
CA ALA A 158 -26.35 -9.97 10.48
C ALA A 158 -27.83 -9.67 10.78
N ALA A 159 -28.66 -10.70 10.89
CA ALA A 159 -30.09 -10.56 11.20
C ALA A 159 -30.41 -10.56 12.71
N ASP A 160 -29.42 -10.71 13.59
CA ASP A 160 -29.63 -10.71 15.03
C ASP A 160 -30.11 -9.34 15.50
N PRO A 161 -31.14 -9.29 16.39
CA PRO A 161 -31.68 -8.03 16.90
C PRO A 161 -30.65 -7.12 17.58
N SER A 162 -29.64 -7.68 18.26
CA SER A 162 -28.60 -6.88 18.91
C SER A 162 -27.65 -6.22 17.88
N VAL A 163 -27.36 -6.93 16.80
CA VAL A 163 -26.55 -6.41 15.70
C VAL A 163 -27.30 -5.33 14.92
N THR A 164 -28.57 -5.59 14.59
CA THR A 164 -29.41 -4.61 13.87
C THR A 164 -29.65 -3.35 14.70
N ALA A 165 -29.87 -3.47 16.03
CA ALA A 165 -29.97 -2.32 16.93
C ALA A 165 -28.67 -1.50 16.95
N PHE A 166 -27.52 -2.18 17.05
CA PHE A 166 -26.22 -1.52 17.01
C PHE A 166 -25.99 -0.78 15.68
N VAL A 167 -26.38 -1.36 14.56
CA VAL A 167 -26.31 -0.69 13.24
C VAL A 167 -27.19 0.54 13.17
N GLN A 168 -28.45 0.46 13.66
CA GLN A 168 -29.38 1.59 13.69
C GLN A 168 -28.91 2.74 14.58
N GLU A 169 -28.17 2.45 15.64
CA GLU A 169 -27.56 3.47 16.51
C GLU A 169 -26.43 4.24 15.80
N HIS A 170 -25.71 3.61 14.87
CA HIS A 170 -24.50 4.17 14.30
C HIS A 170 -24.60 4.54 12.82
N THR A 171 -25.77 4.36 12.18
CA THR A 171 -26.00 4.72 10.77
C THR A 171 -27.31 5.48 10.60
N ALA A 172 -27.38 6.35 9.58
CA ALA A 172 -28.59 7.06 9.20
C ALA A 172 -29.21 6.47 7.92
N ALA A 173 -30.52 6.64 7.76
CA ALA A 173 -31.25 6.12 6.60
C ALA A 173 -30.79 6.67 5.25
N GLY A 174 -30.15 7.86 5.23
CA GLY A 174 -29.62 8.50 4.03
C GLY A 174 -28.15 8.24 3.76
N ASP A 175 -27.46 7.47 4.62
CA ASP A 175 -26.03 7.22 4.47
C ASP A 175 -25.73 6.40 3.20
N SER A 176 -24.70 6.81 2.47
CA SER A 176 -24.13 6.02 1.38
C SER A 176 -23.48 4.73 1.91
N LEU A 177 -23.21 3.75 1.03
CA LEU A 177 -22.52 2.52 1.41
C LEU A 177 -21.17 2.81 2.10
N TYR A 178 -20.42 3.79 1.60
CA TYR A 178 -19.17 4.24 2.21
C TYR A 178 -19.36 4.83 3.61
N GLN A 179 -20.36 5.71 3.77
CA GLN A 179 -20.66 6.33 5.07
C GLN A 179 -21.06 5.28 6.10
N LYS A 180 -21.93 4.33 5.72
CA LYS A 180 -22.29 3.18 6.57
C LYS A 180 -21.05 2.38 6.97
N ALA A 181 -20.22 1.99 5.99
CA ALA A 181 -19.00 1.23 6.27
C ALA A 181 -18.07 1.99 7.24
N ARG A 182 -17.87 3.29 7.00
CA ARG A 182 -17.00 4.13 7.82
C ARG A 182 -17.51 4.32 9.25
N SER A 183 -18.81 4.58 9.41
CA SER A 183 -19.44 4.76 10.73
C SER A 183 -19.39 3.47 11.54
N LEU A 184 -19.71 2.33 10.92
CA LEU A 184 -19.65 1.01 11.55
C LEU A 184 -18.22 0.58 11.87
N PHE A 185 -17.24 0.93 11.04
CA PHE A 185 -15.83 0.72 11.36
C PHE A 185 -15.44 1.43 12.65
N SER A 186 -15.79 2.71 12.76
CA SER A 186 -15.54 3.51 13.96
C SER A 186 -16.23 2.91 15.19
N ALA A 187 -17.51 2.55 15.05
CA ALA A 187 -18.30 2.02 16.14
C ALA A 187 -17.72 0.70 16.69
N VAL A 188 -17.38 -0.24 15.81
CA VAL A 188 -16.77 -1.53 16.19
C VAL A 188 -15.38 -1.31 16.79
N ASN A 189 -14.55 -0.48 16.14
CA ASN A 189 -13.19 -0.19 16.56
C ASN A 189 -13.13 0.40 17.98
N LEU A 190 -14.00 1.34 18.30
CA LEU A 190 -14.05 1.97 19.62
C LEU A 190 -14.75 1.10 20.68
N ARG A 191 -15.74 0.30 20.27
CA ARG A 191 -16.52 -0.58 21.18
C ARG A 191 -15.67 -1.71 21.72
N MET A 192 -14.86 -2.34 20.87
CA MET A 192 -14.19 -3.59 21.16
C MET A 192 -12.85 -3.38 21.88
N SER A 193 -12.49 -4.34 22.73
CA SER A 193 -11.14 -4.47 23.31
C SER A 193 -10.50 -5.79 22.84
N TYR A 194 -9.22 -5.76 22.48
CA TYR A 194 -8.54 -6.95 22.00
C TYR A 194 -8.33 -7.98 23.11
N SER A 195 -8.69 -9.24 22.82
CA SER A 195 -8.48 -10.39 23.70
C SER A 195 -8.23 -11.63 22.86
N ALA A 196 -7.05 -12.24 23.04
CA ALA A 196 -6.66 -13.49 22.36
C ALA A 196 -7.31 -14.75 22.99
N SER A 197 -8.24 -14.61 23.94
CA SER A 197 -8.88 -15.74 24.59
C SER A 197 -9.67 -16.61 23.61
N PRO A 198 -9.58 -17.95 23.69
CA PRO A 198 -10.25 -18.89 22.78
C PRO A 198 -11.75 -19.05 23.08
N VAL A 199 -12.49 -17.96 23.27
CA VAL A 199 -13.93 -17.97 23.46
C VAL A 199 -14.65 -17.86 22.12
N ASP A 200 -15.98 -18.03 22.11
CA ASP A 200 -16.79 -17.82 20.91
C ASP A 200 -16.53 -16.43 20.30
N GLN A 201 -16.04 -16.40 19.06
CA GLN A 201 -15.71 -15.20 18.30
C GLN A 201 -16.85 -14.79 17.34
N SER A 202 -18.06 -15.36 17.47
CA SER A 202 -19.20 -14.94 16.65
C SER A 202 -19.55 -13.45 16.89
N ALA A 203 -20.19 -12.83 15.92
CA ALA A 203 -20.54 -11.40 15.96
C ALA A 203 -21.35 -11.03 17.21
N VAL A 204 -22.39 -11.80 17.52
CA VAL A 204 -23.26 -11.57 18.71
C VAL A 204 -22.48 -11.73 20.00
N ALA A 205 -21.65 -12.77 20.10
CA ALA A 205 -20.85 -13.00 21.29
C ALA A 205 -19.78 -11.91 21.49
N ALA A 206 -19.14 -11.46 20.41
CA ALA A 206 -18.16 -10.37 20.44
C ALA A 206 -18.81 -9.04 20.86
N LEU A 207 -19.99 -8.72 20.28
CA LEU A 207 -20.76 -7.52 20.62
C LEU A 207 -21.17 -7.50 22.09
N ALA A 208 -21.69 -8.62 22.60
CA ALA A 208 -22.15 -8.76 23.99
C ALA A 208 -21.02 -8.58 25.00
N ARG A 209 -19.84 -9.11 24.71
CA ARG A 209 -18.65 -8.98 25.56
C ARG A 209 -17.90 -7.65 25.37
N SER A 210 -18.08 -6.98 24.24
CA SER A 210 -17.26 -5.84 23.81
C SER A 210 -15.76 -6.20 23.74
N SER A 211 -15.44 -7.45 23.41
CA SER A 211 -14.06 -7.94 23.30
C SER A 211 -13.96 -9.15 22.40
N GLY A 212 -12.82 -9.32 21.76
CA GLY A 212 -12.49 -10.46 20.90
C GLY A 212 -11.08 -10.38 20.34
N SER A 213 -10.65 -11.46 19.67
CA SER A 213 -9.47 -11.47 18.82
C SER A 213 -9.76 -10.72 17.50
N CYS A 214 -8.80 -10.70 16.59
CA CYS A 214 -9.05 -10.18 15.22
C CYS A 214 -10.29 -10.82 14.59
N GLU A 215 -10.54 -12.10 14.81
CA GLU A 215 -11.73 -12.81 14.32
C GLU A 215 -13.03 -12.24 14.92
N GLY A 216 -13.07 -11.94 16.21
CA GLY A 216 -14.25 -11.33 16.86
C GLY A 216 -14.56 -9.93 16.34
N TYR A 217 -13.53 -9.11 16.12
CA TYR A 217 -13.68 -7.80 15.49
C TYR A 217 -14.21 -7.91 14.07
N VAL A 218 -13.64 -8.79 13.28
CA VAL A 218 -14.00 -9.02 11.88
C VAL A 218 -15.41 -9.56 11.77
N ASN A 219 -15.80 -10.59 12.55
CA ASN A 219 -17.13 -11.15 12.50
C ASN A 219 -18.21 -10.13 12.90
N LEU A 220 -17.94 -9.30 13.91
CA LEU A 220 -18.84 -8.23 14.29
C LEU A 220 -18.98 -7.18 13.20
N TYR A 221 -17.86 -6.74 12.63
CA TYR A 221 -17.90 -5.72 11.58
C TYR A 221 -18.58 -6.23 10.31
N LEU A 222 -18.30 -7.48 9.88
CA LEU A 222 -19.01 -8.13 8.78
C LEU A 222 -20.52 -8.22 9.02
N ALA A 223 -20.95 -8.62 10.22
CA ALA A 223 -22.35 -8.68 10.57
C ALA A 223 -23.04 -7.31 10.49
N CYS A 224 -22.37 -6.27 10.99
CA CYS A 224 -22.86 -4.89 10.92
C CYS A 224 -22.94 -4.39 9.47
N LEU A 225 -21.94 -4.65 8.65
CA LEU A 225 -21.93 -4.27 7.23
C LEU A 225 -23.07 -4.94 6.47
N ARG A 226 -23.25 -6.27 6.63
CA ARG A 226 -24.33 -7.02 5.98
C ARG A 226 -25.71 -6.55 6.43
N ALA A 227 -25.88 -6.29 7.73
CA ALA A 227 -27.13 -5.73 8.27
C ALA A 227 -27.43 -4.32 7.71
N ALA A 228 -26.40 -3.55 7.38
CA ALA A 228 -26.52 -2.24 6.75
C ALA A 228 -26.66 -2.30 5.20
N GLY A 229 -26.63 -3.51 4.61
CA GLY A 229 -26.72 -3.72 3.17
C GLY A 229 -25.41 -3.46 2.42
N VAL A 230 -24.26 -3.53 3.09
CA VAL A 230 -22.92 -3.40 2.49
C VAL A 230 -22.34 -4.79 2.26
N ALA A 231 -22.10 -5.15 1.00
CA ALA A 231 -21.48 -6.42 0.64
C ALA A 231 -20.04 -6.47 1.17
N CYS A 232 -19.70 -7.54 1.88
CA CYS A 232 -18.43 -7.67 2.55
C CYS A 232 -18.02 -9.13 2.75
N ARG A 233 -16.69 -9.36 2.80
CA ARG A 233 -16.12 -10.68 2.99
C ARG A 233 -14.92 -10.63 3.93
N GLN A 234 -14.68 -11.74 4.61
CA GLN A 234 -13.48 -11.96 5.39
C GLN A 234 -12.29 -12.22 4.47
N VAL A 235 -11.12 -11.73 4.85
CA VAL A 235 -9.83 -12.15 4.30
C VAL A 235 -8.99 -12.70 5.44
N SER A 236 -8.39 -13.86 5.21
CA SER A 236 -7.48 -14.52 6.16
C SER A 236 -6.09 -14.64 5.57
N GLY A 237 -5.08 -14.52 6.41
CA GLY A 237 -3.69 -14.61 6.01
C GLY A 237 -2.75 -14.22 7.15
N TYR A 238 -1.78 -13.39 6.84
CA TYR A 238 -0.77 -12.93 7.78
C TYR A 238 -0.63 -11.42 7.69
N LEU A 239 -0.42 -10.77 8.84
CA LEU A 239 -0.06 -9.36 8.90
C LEU A 239 1.37 -9.24 9.39
N TYR A 240 2.29 -8.94 8.49
CA TYR A 240 3.67 -8.64 8.81
C TYR A 240 3.87 -7.12 8.86
N GLN A 241 4.36 -6.63 10.00
CA GLN A 241 4.67 -5.23 10.24
C GLN A 241 6.17 -5.11 10.52
N PRO A 242 7.00 -4.76 9.51
CA PRO A 242 8.47 -4.80 9.63
C PRO A 242 9.00 -4.08 10.86
N ALA A 243 8.46 -2.91 11.21
CA ALA A 243 8.89 -2.13 12.35
C ALA A 243 8.58 -2.78 13.73
N GLN A 244 7.61 -3.71 13.79
CA GLN A 244 7.14 -4.33 15.04
C GLN A 244 7.60 -5.77 15.19
N HIS A 245 7.82 -6.46 14.06
CA HIS A 245 8.09 -7.91 14.02
C HIS A 245 9.55 -8.22 13.66
N VAL A 246 10.47 -7.41 14.14
CA VAL A 246 11.92 -7.64 14.03
C VAL A 246 12.45 -8.09 15.39
N GLY A 247 13.06 -9.26 15.47
CA GLY A 247 13.69 -9.71 16.70
C GLY A 247 13.71 -11.24 16.90
N PRO A 248 14.40 -11.70 17.96
CA PRO A 248 14.55 -13.13 18.24
C PRO A 248 13.18 -13.78 18.50
N GLY A 249 12.94 -14.91 17.84
CA GLY A 249 11.71 -15.70 17.95
C GLY A 249 10.74 -15.54 16.78
N LEU A 250 10.70 -14.39 16.11
CA LEU A 250 9.91 -14.20 14.88
C LEU A 250 10.79 -14.24 13.63
N THR A 251 12.07 -13.90 13.77
CA THR A 251 13.02 -13.95 12.67
C THR A 251 13.98 -15.10 12.88
N ASP A 252 14.19 -15.90 11.85
CA ASP A 252 15.19 -16.95 11.84
C ASP A 252 16.59 -16.30 11.89
N PRO A 253 17.44 -16.64 12.87
CA PRO A 253 18.72 -15.96 13.06
C PRO A 253 19.74 -16.25 11.94
N ASP A 254 19.60 -17.36 11.22
CA ASP A 254 20.55 -17.79 10.21
C ASP A 254 20.18 -17.27 8.80
N SER A 255 18.88 -17.29 8.46
CA SER A 255 18.38 -16.88 7.14
C SER A 255 17.80 -15.47 7.10
N GLY A 256 17.42 -14.91 8.24
CA GLY A 256 16.66 -13.66 8.33
C GLY A 256 15.17 -13.78 7.94
N ASP A 257 14.70 -14.99 7.65
CA ASP A 257 13.32 -15.24 7.27
C ASP A 257 12.36 -14.99 8.44
N VAL A 258 11.19 -14.42 8.15
CA VAL A 258 10.14 -14.17 9.13
C VAL A 258 9.21 -15.38 9.25
N ARG A 259 9.01 -15.88 10.47
CA ARG A 259 8.06 -16.96 10.79
C ARG A 259 6.66 -16.37 10.93
N LEU A 260 5.79 -16.73 10.00
CA LEU A 260 4.45 -16.14 9.92
C LEU A 260 3.39 -16.84 10.78
N GLU A 261 3.64 -18.04 11.31
CA GLU A 261 2.62 -18.80 12.07
C GLU A 261 2.02 -17.99 13.22
N GLN A 262 2.84 -17.16 13.87
CA GLN A 262 2.43 -16.30 14.97
C GLN A 262 1.79 -14.98 14.52
N LEU A 263 1.89 -14.65 13.22
CA LEU A 263 1.37 -13.43 12.62
C LEU A 263 0.06 -13.66 11.86
N ARG A 264 -0.61 -14.78 12.10
CA ARG A 264 -1.94 -15.06 11.54
C ARG A 264 -2.88 -13.92 11.87
N HIS A 265 -3.59 -13.46 10.84
CA HIS A 265 -4.48 -12.32 10.96
C HIS A 265 -5.68 -12.48 10.03
N THR A 266 -6.75 -11.77 10.37
CA THR A 266 -7.93 -11.67 9.54
C THR A 266 -8.42 -10.23 9.51
N TRP A 267 -8.94 -9.83 8.36
CA TRP A 267 -9.48 -8.48 8.11
C TRP A 267 -10.69 -8.56 7.18
N VAL A 268 -11.24 -7.43 6.81
CA VAL A 268 -12.45 -7.32 5.99
C VAL A 268 -12.10 -6.68 4.65
N GLU A 269 -12.78 -7.12 3.60
CA GLU A 269 -12.98 -6.34 2.40
C GLU A 269 -14.47 -6.05 2.24
N PHE A 270 -14.80 -4.79 1.96
CA PHE A 270 -16.16 -4.36 1.63
C PHE A 270 -16.20 -3.80 0.21
N TYR A 271 -17.31 -3.99 -0.49
CA TYR A 271 -17.46 -3.62 -1.89
C TYR A 271 -18.17 -2.30 -2.05
N LEU A 272 -17.62 -1.41 -2.88
CA LEU A 272 -18.30 -0.19 -3.31
C LEU A 272 -18.42 -0.14 -4.84
N PRO A 273 -19.61 0.24 -5.37
CA PRO A 273 -19.80 0.41 -6.81
C PRO A 273 -18.80 1.40 -7.41
N GLY A 274 -18.12 1.00 -8.49
CA GLY A 274 -17.11 1.81 -9.16
C GLY A 274 -15.71 1.81 -8.51
N ALA A 275 -15.58 1.37 -7.26
CA ALA A 275 -14.29 1.25 -6.57
C ALA A 275 -13.85 -0.21 -6.36
N GLY A 276 -14.80 -1.17 -6.36
CA GLY A 276 -14.52 -2.58 -6.13
C GLY A 276 -14.35 -2.91 -4.64
N TRP A 277 -13.48 -3.87 -4.33
CA TRP A 277 -13.21 -4.36 -2.98
C TRP A 277 -12.17 -3.50 -2.25
N LEU A 278 -12.54 -2.94 -1.11
CA LEU A 278 -11.69 -2.09 -0.28
C LEU A 278 -11.37 -2.79 1.05
N PRO A 279 -10.10 -2.76 1.49
CA PRO A 279 -9.70 -3.37 2.76
C PRO A 279 -10.14 -2.52 3.96
N ALA A 280 -10.49 -3.18 5.06
CA ALA A 280 -10.70 -2.55 6.35
C ALA A 280 -10.31 -3.51 7.48
N ASP A 281 -9.55 -3.03 8.43
CA ASP A 281 -9.10 -3.81 9.57
C ASP A 281 -9.52 -3.14 10.88
N PRO A 282 -10.65 -3.53 11.46
CA PRO A 282 -11.18 -2.89 12.66
C PRO A 282 -10.40 -3.22 13.95
N THR A 283 -9.36 -4.07 13.88
CA THR A 283 -8.66 -4.58 15.06
C THR A 283 -7.80 -3.53 15.74
N PHE A 284 -7.26 -2.55 14.99
CA PHE A 284 -6.26 -1.61 15.50
C PHE A 284 -6.87 -0.27 15.89
N THR A 285 -6.62 0.15 17.14
CA THR A 285 -6.97 1.48 17.69
C THR A 285 -5.72 2.22 18.13
N TYR A 286 -5.79 3.54 18.20
CA TYR A 286 -4.85 4.32 19.00
C TYR A 286 -5.38 4.49 20.42
N THR A 287 -4.50 4.40 21.41
CA THR A 287 -4.83 4.71 22.81
C THR A 287 -3.84 5.75 23.31
N PHE A 288 -4.37 6.87 23.79
CA PHE A 288 -3.58 7.96 24.37
C PHE A 288 -4.10 8.28 25.76
N LEU A 289 -3.23 8.83 26.61
CA LEU A 289 -3.64 9.43 27.86
C LEU A 289 -4.17 10.85 27.60
N VAL A 290 -5.46 11.06 27.82
CA VAL A 290 -6.11 12.37 27.75
C VAL A 290 -6.58 12.71 29.17
N ASP A 291 -6.08 13.78 29.75
CA ASP A 291 -6.35 14.19 31.13
C ASP A 291 -6.12 13.06 32.17
N GLY A 292 -5.12 12.20 31.92
CA GLY A 292 -4.77 11.07 32.77
C GLY A 292 -5.64 9.82 32.60
N ALA A 293 -6.60 9.81 31.68
CA ALA A 293 -7.44 8.66 31.34
C ALA A 293 -7.06 8.07 29.98
N GLU A 294 -7.03 6.75 29.90
CA GLU A 294 -6.87 6.06 28.62
C GLU A 294 -8.09 6.33 27.73
N THR A 295 -7.83 6.95 26.58
CA THR A 295 -8.85 7.28 25.58
C THR A 295 -8.50 6.61 24.26
N LYS A 296 -9.47 5.88 23.69
CA LYS A 296 -9.34 5.22 22.38
C LYS A 296 -9.70 6.17 21.26
N PHE A 297 -8.93 6.10 20.19
CA PHE A 297 -9.17 6.83 18.95
C PHE A 297 -9.16 5.85 17.77
N VAL A 298 -10.01 6.10 16.79
CA VAL A 298 -10.10 5.29 15.57
C VAL A 298 -8.81 5.44 14.76
N ASN A 299 -8.23 4.32 14.36
CA ASN A 299 -7.09 4.31 13.46
C ASN A 299 -7.55 4.23 11.99
N TRP A 300 -7.74 5.39 11.38
CA TRP A 300 -8.24 5.50 10.00
C TRP A 300 -7.26 5.00 8.93
N SER A 301 -5.98 4.78 9.26
CA SER A 301 -5.02 4.18 8.33
C SER A 301 -5.33 2.72 7.99
N TYR A 302 -6.28 2.11 8.71
CA TYR A 302 -6.78 0.75 8.48
C TYR A 302 -8.17 0.71 7.84
N PHE A 303 -8.69 1.82 7.35
CA PHE A 303 -10.00 1.89 6.69
C PHE A 303 -9.84 2.36 5.25
N ALA A 304 -10.26 1.53 4.28
CA ALA A 304 -10.15 1.80 2.85
C ALA A 304 -8.71 2.22 2.43
N ASN A 305 -7.71 1.64 3.10
CA ASN A 305 -6.32 1.99 2.91
C ASN A 305 -5.40 0.86 3.41
N VAL A 306 -4.25 0.69 2.78
CA VAL A 306 -3.15 -0.16 3.28
C VAL A 306 -1.90 0.69 3.34
N SER A 307 -1.47 1.02 4.55
CA SER A 307 -0.27 1.82 4.75
C SER A 307 1.01 1.02 4.43
N SER A 308 2.08 1.71 4.16
CA SER A 308 3.41 1.13 3.94
C SER A 308 3.98 0.38 5.14
N ALA A 309 3.48 0.65 6.34
CA ALA A 309 3.87 -0.08 7.55
C ALA A 309 3.31 -1.52 7.61
N ASN A 310 2.32 -1.84 6.78
CA ASN A 310 1.57 -3.10 6.83
C ASN A 310 1.81 -3.95 5.58
N ARG A 311 2.16 -5.22 5.78
CA ARG A 311 2.26 -6.24 4.73
C ARG A 311 1.17 -7.26 4.97
N TYR A 312 0.02 -7.05 4.31
CA TYR A 312 -1.04 -8.04 4.29
C TYR A 312 -0.69 -9.13 3.29
N ILE A 313 -0.43 -10.31 3.77
CA ILE A 313 -0.16 -11.51 2.97
C ILE A 313 -1.47 -12.30 2.91
N CYS A 314 -2.22 -12.14 1.83
CA CYS A 314 -3.52 -12.77 1.65
C CYS A 314 -3.35 -14.25 1.36
N PHE A 315 -4.00 -15.09 2.13
CA PHE A 315 -4.02 -16.53 1.90
C PHE A 315 -5.38 -16.98 1.37
N ARG A 316 -6.47 -16.44 1.92
CA ARG A 316 -7.82 -16.83 1.55
C ARG A 316 -8.84 -15.69 1.70
N ARG A 317 -9.87 -15.70 0.83
CA ARG A 317 -11.09 -14.89 0.93
C ARG A 317 -12.29 -15.75 1.30
N GLY A 318 -13.25 -15.18 2.04
CA GLY A 318 -14.52 -15.81 2.40
C GLY A 318 -14.59 -16.25 3.85
N ASP A 319 -15.81 -16.51 4.29
CA ASP A 319 -16.19 -16.67 5.70
C ASP A 319 -15.89 -18.06 6.28
N THR A 320 -15.27 -18.94 5.53
CA THR A 320 -15.03 -20.33 5.96
C THR A 320 -13.62 -20.53 6.50
N GLN A 321 -13.49 -21.29 7.59
CA GLN A 321 -12.21 -21.65 8.21
C GLN A 321 -11.48 -22.80 7.50
N ALA A 322 -11.56 -22.91 6.19
CA ALA A 322 -11.00 -24.05 5.46
C ALA A 322 -9.48 -23.93 5.18
N ASP A 323 -8.74 -23.17 5.99
CA ASP A 323 -7.27 -23.05 5.87
C ASP A 323 -6.53 -24.24 6.51
N ARG A 324 -7.24 -25.35 6.74
CA ARG A 324 -6.66 -26.49 7.43
C ARG A 324 -6.11 -27.50 6.43
N ILE A 325 -4.88 -27.94 6.69
CA ILE A 325 -4.34 -29.14 6.09
C ILE A 325 -5.25 -30.30 6.48
N ARG A 326 -5.62 -31.12 5.52
CA ARG A 326 -6.53 -32.25 5.72
C ARG A 326 -5.85 -33.54 5.33
N LEU A 327 -5.73 -34.45 6.28
CA LEU A 327 -5.44 -35.83 5.97
C LEU A 327 -6.72 -36.47 5.43
N LEU A 328 -6.74 -36.81 4.12
CA LEU A 328 -7.92 -37.35 3.44
C LEU A 328 -8.01 -38.86 3.61
N SER A 329 -6.85 -39.57 3.56
CA SER A 329 -6.74 -41.01 3.77
C SER A 329 -5.36 -41.36 4.27
N ALA A 330 -5.30 -42.47 5.03
CA ALA A 330 -4.08 -43.21 5.34
C ALA A 330 -4.49 -44.63 5.76
N THR A 331 -3.70 -45.64 5.37
CA THR A 331 -3.91 -47.03 5.71
C THR A 331 -2.72 -47.51 6.51
N GLY A 332 -2.95 -48.08 7.70
CA GLY A 332 -1.86 -48.45 8.64
C GLY A 332 -1.19 -47.24 9.25
N GLY A 333 -0.17 -47.46 10.07
CA GLY A 333 0.59 -46.43 10.74
C GLY A 333 -0.25 -45.47 11.60
N GLN A 334 0.35 -44.34 11.95
CA GLN A 334 -0.31 -43.20 12.61
C GLN A 334 0.21 -41.93 11.99
N VAL A 335 -0.55 -41.36 11.04
CA VAL A 335 -0.09 -40.22 10.25
C VAL A 335 -0.56 -38.91 10.87
N SER A 336 0.39 -38.02 11.10
CA SER A 336 0.14 -36.63 11.51
C SER A 336 0.64 -35.62 10.47
N THR A 337 0.20 -34.40 10.60
CA THR A 337 0.67 -33.27 9.77
C THR A 337 0.99 -32.07 10.65
N ASP A 338 2.14 -31.48 10.40
CA ASP A 338 2.54 -30.19 10.97
C ASP A 338 2.88 -29.21 9.84
N PHE A 339 2.89 -27.90 10.11
CA PHE A 339 3.22 -26.92 9.09
C PHE A 339 4.03 -25.77 9.65
N SER A 340 4.85 -25.19 8.76
CA SER A 340 5.53 -23.93 8.98
C SER A 340 5.34 -23.00 7.79
N THR A 341 5.32 -21.69 8.07
CA THR A 341 5.19 -20.67 7.04
C THR A 341 6.25 -19.59 7.27
N GLN A 342 7.09 -19.38 6.27
CA GLN A 342 8.18 -18.42 6.33
C GLN A 342 7.98 -17.37 5.23
N LEU A 343 8.30 -16.13 5.55
CA LEU A 343 8.35 -15.02 4.61
C LEU A 343 9.81 -14.62 4.43
N THR A 344 10.32 -14.87 3.24
CA THR A 344 11.60 -14.35 2.80
C THR A 344 11.35 -13.05 2.10
N ALA A 345 11.90 -11.95 2.59
CA ALA A 345 11.91 -10.71 1.85
C ALA A 345 12.72 -10.93 0.57
N GLY A 346 12.09 -10.77 -0.58
CA GLY A 346 12.82 -10.54 -1.80
C GLY A 346 13.47 -9.18 -1.65
N ILE A 347 14.77 -9.15 -1.39
CA ILE A 347 15.61 -8.02 -1.04
C ILE A 347 14.81 -6.71 -0.85
N GLU A 348 14.08 -6.61 0.23
CA GLU A 348 13.68 -5.33 0.76
C GLU A 348 14.90 -4.80 1.50
N TYR A 349 15.81 -4.31 0.70
CA TYR A 349 16.93 -3.59 1.23
C TYR A 349 16.39 -2.25 1.72
N THR A 350 15.96 -2.17 2.98
CA THR A 350 16.08 -0.92 3.71
C THR A 350 17.50 -0.90 4.27
N PRO A 351 18.45 -0.28 3.58
CA PRO A 351 19.79 -0.20 4.11
C PRO A 351 19.84 0.64 5.38
N PHE A 352 18.74 1.33 5.71
CA PHE A 352 18.74 2.42 6.68
C PHE A 352 17.78 2.13 7.83
N ALA A 353 18.34 1.77 8.98
CA ALA A 353 17.57 1.49 10.18
C ALA A 353 16.83 2.75 10.72
N ASP A 354 17.30 3.93 10.37
CA ASP A 354 16.82 5.23 10.87
C ASP A 354 15.61 5.79 10.08
N ILE A 355 15.11 5.07 9.08
CA ILE A 355 13.89 5.47 8.35
C ILE A 355 12.67 4.62 8.72
N SER A 356 12.85 3.54 9.47
CA SER A 356 11.76 2.66 9.87
C SER A 356 10.72 3.40 10.72
N GLY A 357 9.48 3.43 10.25
CA GLY A 357 8.38 4.17 10.88
C GLY A 357 8.46 5.69 10.75
N HIS A 358 9.42 6.21 9.99
CA HIS A 358 9.54 7.63 9.70
C HIS A 358 8.47 8.06 8.67
N TRP A 359 7.88 9.26 8.81
CA TRP A 359 6.84 9.75 7.90
C TRP A 359 7.25 9.75 6.42
N ALA A 360 8.54 9.91 6.13
CA ALA A 360 9.10 9.94 4.78
C ALA A 360 9.67 8.60 4.33
N GLU A 361 9.46 7.50 5.06
CA GLU A 361 10.04 6.19 4.75
C GLU A 361 9.82 5.78 3.30
N ASP A 362 8.57 5.86 2.81
CA ASP A 362 8.23 5.48 1.44
C ASP A 362 8.88 6.36 0.38
N TYR A 363 8.93 7.66 0.62
CA TYR A 363 9.59 8.61 -0.27
C TYR A 363 11.10 8.37 -0.35
N ILE A 364 11.72 8.05 0.79
CA ILE A 364 13.15 7.73 0.87
C ILE A 364 13.42 6.42 0.14
N ARG A 365 12.61 5.38 0.37
CA ARG A 365 12.71 4.10 -0.35
C ARG A 365 12.61 4.31 -1.86
N TYR A 366 11.58 5.02 -2.31
CA TYR A 366 11.44 5.36 -3.72
C TYR A 366 12.71 6.00 -4.29
N CYS A 367 13.25 7.01 -3.62
CA CYS A 367 14.44 7.71 -4.09
C CYS A 367 15.68 6.82 -4.12
N VAL A 368 15.85 5.93 -3.15
CA VAL A 368 16.99 5.00 -3.08
C VAL A 368 16.88 3.90 -4.16
N GLU A 369 15.72 3.28 -4.30
CA GLU A 369 15.45 2.25 -5.31
C GLU A 369 15.60 2.78 -6.74
N ASN A 370 15.30 4.06 -6.92
CA ASN A 370 15.46 4.73 -8.20
C ASN A 370 16.85 5.37 -8.41
N GLY A 371 17.78 5.14 -7.48
CA GLY A 371 19.16 5.63 -7.60
C GLY A 371 19.32 7.14 -7.42
N LEU A 372 18.26 7.84 -6.94
CA LEU A 372 18.29 9.29 -6.75
C LEU A 372 19.05 9.68 -5.48
N PHE A 373 18.86 8.92 -4.41
CA PHE A 373 19.52 9.14 -3.12
C PHE A 373 20.41 7.97 -2.70
N ASN A 374 21.46 8.29 -1.98
CA ASN A 374 22.27 7.32 -1.22
C ASN A 374 22.12 7.62 0.28
N GLY A 375 22.36 6.62 1.14
CA GLY A 375 22.54 6.82 2.56
C GLY A 375 23.80 7.64 2.87
N VAL A 376 23.86 8.17 4.08
CA VAL A 376 25.09 8.78 4.63
C VAL A 376 26.07 7.69 5.09
N SER A 377 25.57 6.48 5.31
CA SER A 377 26.34 5.25 5.56
C SER A 377 25.58 4.04 5.01
N PRO A 378 26.15 2.83 5.00
CA PRO A 378 25.45 1.62 4.58
C PRO A 378 24.16 1.33 5.38
N THR A 379 24.01 1.84 6.60
CA THR A 379 22.90 1.55 7.52
C THR A 379 22.12 2.79 7.99
N SER A 380 22.47 3.99 7.51
CA SER A 380 21.80 5.24 7.91
C SER A 380 21.54 6.15 6.71
N PHE A 381 20.32 6.63 6.61
CA PHE A 381 19.90 7.66 5.66
C PHE A 381 20.04 9.07 6.22
N ALA A 382 19.91 9.25 7.52
CA ALA A 382 19.87 10.52 8.23
C ALA A 382 18.72 11.45 7.76
N PRO A 383 17.44 11.03 7.90
CA PRO A 383 16.29 11.74 7.33
C PRO A 383 16.15 13.17 7.80
N GLU A 384 16.50 13.45 9.08
CA GLU A 384 16.36 14.78 9.68
C GLU A 384 17.59 15.70 9.46
N TYR A 385 18.65 15.20 8.79
CA TYR A 385 19.77 16.07 8.47
C TYR A 385 19.41 17.09 7.39
N SER A 386 19.92 18.32 7.56
CA SER A 386 19.76 19.36 6.55
C SER A 386 20.40 18.94 5.23
N MET A 387 19.68 19.14 4.14
CA MET A 387 20.18 18.91 2.79
C MET A 387 21.15 20.01 2.40
N THR A 388 22.37 19.66 1.97
CA THR A 388 23.30 20.66 1.47
C THR A 388 22.99 21.04 0.01
N ARG A 389 23.47 22.20 -0.42
CA ARG A 389 23.33 22.67 -1.80
C ARG A 389 23.94 21.68 -2.82
N ALA A 390 25.14 21.14 -2.53
CA ALA A 390 25.76 20.12 -3.37
C ALA A 390 24.95 18.81 -3.44
N MET A 391 24.44 18.34 -2.31
CA MET A 391 23.57 17.16 -2.30
C MET A 391 22.31 17.39 -3.13
N PHE A 392 21.69 18.58 -3.04
CA PHE A 392 20.46 18.88 -3.77
C PHE A 392 20.69 18.89 -5.29
N VAL A 393 21.77 19.52 -5.76
CA VAL A 393 22.16 19.50 -7.17
C VAL A 393 22.45 18.08 -7.66
N THR A 394 23.13 17.28 -6.84
CA THR A 394 23.45 15.87 -7.19
C THR A 394 22.18 15.05 -7.43
N VAL A 395 21.16 15.16 -6.55
CA VAL A 395 19.94 14.36 -6.71
C VAL A 395 19.08 14.85 -7.88
N LEU A 396 19.10 16.12 -8.22
CA LEU A 396 18.46 16.65 -9.44
C LEU A 396 19.19 16.17 -10.70
N GLY A 397 20.52 16.14 -10.70
CA GLY A 397 21.29 15.61 -11.83
C GLY A 397 21.01 14.12 -12.08
N ARG A 398 20.93 13.32 -11.03
CA ARG A 398 20.51 11.91 -11.13
C ARG A 398 19.08 11.75 -11.64
N LEU A 399 18.18 12.63 -11.22
CA LEU A 399 16.80 12.63 -11.74
C LEU A 399 16.80 12.97 -13.23
N TYR A 400 17.60 13.94 -13.67
CA TYR A 400 17.75 14.30 -15.08
C TYR A 400 18.26 13.11 -15.90
N GLU A 401 19.35 12.45 -15.46
CA GLU A 401 19.89 11.27 -16.14
C GLU A 401 18.85 10.16 -16.31
N LYS A 402 17.97 10.01 -15.32
CA LYS A 402 16.93 8.98 -15.32
C LYS A 402 15.74 9.31 -16.22
N THR A 403 15.33 10.57 -16.29
CA THR A 403 14.04 10.97 -16.91
C THR A 403 14.20 11.67 -18.26
N VAL A 404 15.33 12.31 -18.48
CA VAL A 404 15.60 13.09 -19.71
C VAL A 404 16.69 12.44 -20.55
N GLY A 405 17.81 12.09 -19.94
CA GLY A 405 18.95 11.46 -20.64
C GLY A 405 20.30 11.79 -19.99
N PRO A 406 21.40 11.29 -20.56
CA PRO A 406 22.73 11.53 -19.98
C PRO A 406 23.04 13.03 -19.90
N LEU A 407 23.78 13.40 -18.86
CA LEU A 407 24.26 14.77 -18.74
C LEU A 407 25.14 15.14 -19.94
N PRO A 408 24.97 16.35 -20.52
CA PRO A 408 25.89 16.85 -21.55
C PRO A 408 27.32 16.94 -20.99
N GLU A 409 28.33 16.81 -21.87
CA GLU A 409 29.68 17.13 -21.49
C GLU A 409 29.80 18.62 -21.16
N VAL A 410 30.31 18.91 -19.96
CA VAL A 410 30.41 20.27 -19.43
C VAL A 410 31.82 20.55 -18.94
N SER A 411 32.14 21.82 -18.80
CA SER A 411 33.39 22.26 -18.17
C SER A 411 33.34 22.05 -16.66
N ASP A 412 34.52 21.95 -16.03
CA ASP A 412 34.62 21.96 -14.58
C ASP A 412 33.98 23.24 -14.01
N PRO A 413 33.23 23.17 -12.89
CA PRO A 413 32.59 24.33 -12.32
C PRO A 413 33.63 25.35 -11.85
N GLU A 414 33.48 26.62 -12.28
CA GLU A 414 34.36 27.73 -11.91
C GLU A 414 34.07 28.29 -10.51
N PHE A 415 34.09 27.43 -9.47
CA PHE A 415 33.86 27.87 -8.07
C PHE A 415 35.09 27.54 -7.20
N ASP A 416 35.59 28.56 -6.49
CA ASP A 416 36.79 28.46 -5.67
C ASP A 416 36.65 27.47 -4.47
N ASP A 417 35.42 27.14 -4.07
CA ASP A 417 35.12 26.29 -2.93
C ASP A 417 34.61 24.89 -3.32
N VAL A 418 34.81 24.48 -4.57
CA VAL A 418 34.47 23.15 -5.08
C VAL A 418 35.79 22.37 -5.31
N PRO A 419 36.10 21.38 -4.44
CA PRO A 419 37.29 20.56 -4.62
C PRO A 419 37.17 19.68 -5.86
N SER A 420 38.24 19.62 -6.67
CA SER A 420 38.31 18.67 -7.79
C SER A 420 38.24 17.23 -7.30
N GLY A 421 37.50 16.38 -8.03
CA GLY A 421 37.25 14.99 -7.69
C GLY A 421 36.16 14.80 -6.65
N SER A 422 35.39 15.86 -6.25
CA SER A 422 34.24 15.71 -5.40
C SER A 422 33.10 14.98 -6.12
N TYR A 423 32.29 14.18 -5.40
CA TYR A 423 31.22 13.36 -5.95
C TYR A 423 30.12 14.17 -6.68
N TYR A 424 30.05 15.46 -6.40
CA TYR A 424 29.06 16.39 -6.96
C TYR A 424 29.63 17.27 -8.09
N GLU A 425 30.93 17.20 -8.37
CA GLU A 425 31.61 18.09 -9.33
C GLU A 425 30.93 18.08 -10.71
N ALA A 426 30.73 16.90 -11.30
CA ALA A 426 30.08 16.78 -12.60
C ALA A 426 28.64 17.28 -12.61
N TYR A 427 27.87 16.97 -11.57
CA TYR A 427 26.49 17.45 -11.43
C TYR A 427 26.43 18.96 -11.25
N LEU A 428 27.37 19.52 -10.51
CA LEU A 428 27.46 20.95 -10.29
C LEU A 428 27.90 21.70 -11.54
N GLY A 429 28.89 21.17 -12.29
CA GLY A 429 29.31 21.72 -13.58
C GLY A 429 28.12 21.79 -14.53
N TRP A 430 27.39 20.69 -14.70
CA TRP A 430 26.18 20.66 -15.50
C TRP A 430 25.14 21.70 -15.05
N ALA A 431 24.85 21.75 -13.77
CA ALA A 431 23.82 22.64 -13.23
C ALA A 431 24.21 24.14 -13.35
N ALA A 432 25.51 24.45 -13.28
CA ALA A 432 26.03 25.81 -13.48
C ALA A 432 25.99 26.21 -14.97
N ASP A 433 26.49 25.35 -15.87
CA ASP A 433 26.53 25.61 -17.31
C ASP A 433 25.13 25.74 -17.92
N THR A 434 24.14 24.98 -17.40
CA THR A 434 22.75 25.06 -17.85
C THR A 434 21.94 26.14 -17.15
N GLY A 435 22.51 26.83 -16.17
CA GLY A 435 21.83 27.91 -15.42
C GLY A 435 20.81 27.42 -14.38
N ILE A 436 20.84 26.12 -14.02
CA ILE A 436 19.99 25.57 -12.93
C ILE A 436 20.41 26.18 -11.60
N VAL A 437 21.71 26.37 -11.40
CA VAL A 437 22.25 27.02 -10.20
C VAL A 437 23.20 28.16 -10.56
N SER A 438 23.33 29.09 -9.61
CA SER A 438 24.39 30.10 -9.61
C SER A 438 25.07 30.11 -8.24
N GLY A 439 26.32 30.60 -8.21
CA GLY A 439 27.00 30.85 -6.96
C GLY A 439 26.49 32.11 -6.24
N TYR A 440 27.15 32.47 -5.16
CA TYR A 440 26.83 33.66 -4.35
C TYR A 440 27.35 34.97 -4.95
N GLY A 441 27.87 34.96 -6.19
CA GLY A 441 28.40 36.14 -6.89
C GLY A 441 29.81 36.55 -6.45
N ASN A 442 30.47 35.77 -5.61
CA ASN A 442 31.80 36.01 -5.09
C ASN A 442 32.81 34.89 -5.43
N GLY A 443 32.55 34.12 -6.49
CA GLY A 443 33.34 32.95 -6.89
C GLY A 443 33.06 31.68 -6.08
N ARG A 444 32.08 31.71 -5.18
CA ARG A 444 31.75 30.55 -4.32
C ARG A 444 30.36 30.02 -4.59
N PHE A 445 30.21 28.70 -4.51
CA PHE A 445 28.93 27.98 -4.60
C PHE A 445 28.30 27.72 -3.24
N GLY A 446 29.10 27.44 -2.20
CA GLY A 446 28.64 27.00 -0.89
C GLY A 446 28.17 25.55 -0.88
N PRO A 447 29.00 24.55 -1.30
CA PRO A 447 28.56 23.17 -1.48
C PRO A 447 28.05 22.51 -0.20
N ASN A 448 28.60 22.92 0.94
CA ASN A 448 28.25 22.40 2.27
C ASN A 448 27.20 23.22 3.01
N ASP A 449 26.77 24.35 2.45
CA ASP A 449 25.72 25.16 3.06
C ASP A 449 24.36 24.46 2.95
N PRO A 450 23.52 24.48 3.99
CA PRO A 450 22.17 23.97 3.90
C PRO A 450 21.35 24.71 2.83
N VAL A 451 20.60 23.98 2.02
CA VAL A 451 19.68 24.59 1.05
C VAL A 451 18.41 25.07 1.77
N THR A 452 18.02 26.31 1.54
CA THR A 452 16.75 26.84 2.06
C THR A 452 15.58 26.50 1.16
N ARG A 453 14.35 26.59 1.69
CA ARG A 453 13.12 26.26 0.94
C ARG A 453 12.95 27.16 -0.29
N GLU A 454 13.24 28.45 -0.18
CA GLU A 454 13.18 29.36 -1.34
C GLU A 454 14.28 29.08 -2.38
N GLN A 455 15.52 28.72 -1.92
CA GLN A 455 16.59 28.31 -2.83
C GLN A 455 16.23 27.02 -3.56
N MET A 456 15.69 26.05 -2.84
CA MET A 456 15.24 24.80 -3.42
C MET A 456 14.16 25.04 -4.49
N ALA A 457 13.18 25.91 -4.24
CA ALA A 457 12.13 26.26 -5.19
C ALA A 457 12.69 26.91 -6.45
N ALA A 458 13.63 27.85 -6.32
CA ALA A 458 14.27 28.49 -7.46
C ALA A 458 15.07 27.50 -8.31
N ILE A 459 15.88 26.63 -7.67
CA ILE A 459 16.66 25.60 -8.34
C ILE A 459 15.76 24.60 -9.09
N MET A 460 14.65 24.15 -8.45
CA MET A 460 13.69 23.25 -9.10
C MET A 460 12.99 23.88 -10.31
N SER A 461 12.60 25.14 -10.21
CA SER A 461 11.98 25.84 -11.33
C SER A 461 12.95 25.95 -12.53
N SER A 462 14.22 26.28 -12.27
CA SER A 462 15.25 26.29 -13.30
C SER A 462 15.51 24.89 -13.87
N PHE A 463 15.55 23.87 -13.02
CA PHE A 463 15.67 22.46 -13.43
C PHE A 463 14.54 22.06 -14.38
N LEU A 464 13.29 22.36 -14.05
CA LEU A 464 12.13 22.04 -14.90
C LEU A 464 12.23 22.69 -16.28
N ALA A 465 12.69 23.93 -16.34
CA ALA A 465 12.91 24.62 -17.63
C ALA A 465 13.98 23.92 -18.50
N VAL A 466 15.09 23.49 -17.88
CA VAL A 466 16.17 22.73 -18.55
C VAL A 466 15.71 21.33 -18.96
N ALA A 467 14.86 20.70 -18.15
CA ALA A 467 14.29 19.40 -18.45
C ALA A 467 13.19 19.42 -19.55
N GLY A 468 12.91 20.60 -20.14
CA GLY A 468 11.96 20.74 -21.25
C GLY A 468 10.56 21.24 -20.85
N TYR A 469 10.32 21.52 -19.58
CA TYR A 469 9.03 22.01 -19.06
C TYR A 469 9.03 23.54 -18.90
N ALA A 470 9.39 24.27 -19.97
CA ALA A 470 9.41 25.73 -19.95
C ALA A 470 7.99 26.31 -20.01
N GLY A 471 7.82 27.52 -19.46
CA GLY A 471 6.57 28.27 -19.54
C GLY A 471 5.48 27.84 -18.56
N LEU A 472 5.87 27.14 -17.48
CA LEU A 472 4.95 26.80 -16.39
C LEU A 472 4.38 28.06 -15.74
N GLU A 473 3.09 28.02 -15.41
CA GLU A 473 2.45 29.10 -14.67
C GLU A 473 3.05 29.24 -13.27
N SER A 474 3.12 30.47 -12.78
CA SER A 474 3.54 30.76 -11.42
C SER A 474 2.31 31.18 -10.60
N ALA A 475 1.96 30.40 -9.57
CA ALA A 475 0.94 30.80 -8.62
C ALA A 475 1.37 32.04 -7.84
N GLY A 476 0.41 32.84 -7.38
CA GLY A 476 0.69 33.92 -6.45
C GLY A 476 1.20 33.37 -5.12
N VAL A 477 2.12 34.11 -4.50
CA VAL A 477 2.65 33.79 -3.17
C VAL A 477 2.05 34.69 -2.08
N ASP A 478 1.21 35.64 -2.47
CA ASP A 478 0.68 36.70 -1.59
C ASP A 478 -0.25 36.19 -0.49
N ASP A 479 -0.74 34.95 -0.61
CA ASP A 479 -1.61 34.31 0.38
C ASP A 479 -0.86 33.81 1.63
N PHE A 480 0.48 33.75 1.59
CA PHE A 480 1.28 33.38 2.77
C PHE A 480 1.45 34.54 3.72
N TYR A 481 1.30 34.30 5.01
CA TYR A 481 1.50 35.33 6.03
C TYR A 481 2.92 35.90 6.04
N ASP A 482 3.91 35.13 5.59
CA ASP A 482 5.31 35.50 5.46
C ASP A 482 5.75 35.73 4.00
N ALA A 483 4.80 36.07 3.12
CA ALA A 483 5.09 36.34 1.70
C ALA A 483 6.17 37.41 1.51
N GLY A 484 6.19 38.43 2.38
CA GLY A 484 7.20 39.50 2.38
C GLY A 484 8.63 39.05 2.69
N ASP A 485 8.80 37.88 3.29
CA ASP A 485 10.11 37.31 3.61
C ASP A 485 10.68 36.47 2.45
N ILE A 486 9.85 36.17 1.41
CA ILE A 486 10.32 35.49 0.20
C ILE A 486 11.17 36.45 -0.61
N SER A 487 12.42 36.06 -0.86
CA SER A 487 13.34 36.87 -1.66
C SER A 487 12.79 37.10 -3.06
N THR A 488 12.92 38.30 -3.60
CA THR A 488 12.39 38.70 -4.93
C THR A 488 12.86 37.76 -6.06
N TRP A 489 14.08 37.25 -5.98
CA TRP A 489 14.65 36.30 -6.93
C TRP A 489 13.99 34.90 -6.84
N ALA A 490 13.36 34.55 -5.72
CA ALA A 490 12.75 33.24 -5.49
C ALA A 490 11.24 33.21 -5.79
N VAL A 491 10.55 34.36 -5.83
CA VAL A 491 9.10 34.45 -5.97
C VAL A 491 8.56 33.61 -7.13
N VAL A 492 9.18 33.73 -8.30
CA VAL A 492 8.76 32.96 -9.50
C VAL A 492 8.96 31.46 -9.30
N GLY A 493 10.10 31.06 -8.72
CA GLY A 493 10.39 29.66 -8.45
C GLY A 493 9.45 29.05 -7.42
N VAL A 494 9.14 29.78 -6.35
CA VAL A 494 8.15 29.37 -5.34
C VAL A 494 6.78 29.19 -5.99
N GLY A 495 6.30 30.19 -6.73
CA GLY A 495 5.01 30.13 -7.42
C GLY A 495 4.92 28.98 -8.44
N CYS A 496 5.98 28.71 -9.19
CA CYS A 496 6.07 27.58 -10.11
C CYS A 496 5.92 26.25 -9.36
N CYS A 497 6.66 26.06 -8.26
CA CYS A 497 6.58 24.84 -7.47
C CYS A 497 5.23 24.64 -6.79
N LEU A 498 4.55 25.72 -6.40
CA LEU A 498 3.18 25.68 -5.88
C LEU A 498 2.19 25.22 -6.96
N SER A 499 2.25 25.83 -8.17
CA SER A 499 1.38 25.48 -9.29
C SER A 499 1.51 24.01 -9.71
N CYS A 500 2.74 23.46 -9.64
CA CYS A 500 3.00 22.06 -9.95
C CYS A 500 2.69 21.11 -8.79
N GLY A 501 2.26 21.61 -7.62
CA GLY A 501 2.03 20.79 -6.42
C GLY A 501 3.29 20.18 -5.80
N LEU A 502 4.48 20.68 -6.16
CA LEU A 502 5.77 20.19 -5.66
C LEU A 502 6.07 20.67 -4.25
N LEU A 503 5.67 21.91 -3.97
CA LEU A 503 5.74 22.52 -2.65
C LEU A 503 4.35 22.97 -2.21
N SER A 504 4.18 23.13 -0.91
CA SER A 504 2.99 23.73 -0.28
C SER A 504 3.42 24.58 0.92
N GLY A 505 2.54 25.46 1.37
CA GLY A 505 2.69 26.12 2.68
C GLY A 505 2.46 25.16 3.83
N TYR A 506 2.69 25.66 5.03
CA TYR A 506 2.41 24.95 6.27
C TYR A 506 0.98 25.24 6.76
N PRO A 507 0.43 24.41 7.68
CA PRO A 507 -0.95 24.60 8.20
C PRO A 507 -1.20 25.93 8.89
N ASP A 508 -0.14 26.62 9.33
CA ASP A 508 -0.20 27.96 9.94
C ASP A 508 -0.28 29.10 8.91
N GLY A 509 -0.31 28.78 7.61
CA GLY A 509 -0.41 29.75 6.52
C GLY A 509 0.93 30.39 6.12
N CYS A 510 2.07 29.88 6.63
CA CYS A 510 3.40 30.38 6.27
C CYS A 510 4.10 29.47 5.25
N PHE A 511 5.03 30.04 4.49
CA PHE A 511 5.92 29.30 3.58
C PHE A 511 7.27 28.95 4.22
N TYR A 512 7.77 29.80 5.11
CA TYR A 512 9.10 29.69 5.75
C TYR A 512 10.26 29.66 4.75
N PRO A 513 10.50 30.71 3.96
CA PRO A 513 11.46 30.72 2.85
C PRO A 513 12.89 30.40 3.28
N ALA A 514 13.32 30.90 4.43
CA ALA A 514 14.66 30.68 4.99
C ALA A 514 14.83 29.35 5.74
N ALA A 515 13.76 28.56 5.92
CA ALA A 515 13.86 27.26 6.59
C ALA A 515 14.74 26.29 5.77
N GLN A 516 15.60 25.56 6.44
CA GLN A 516 16.45 24.56 5.82
C GLN A 516 15.63 23.30 5.51
N ALA A 517 15.81 22.76 4.31
CA ALA A 517 15.16 21.51 3.92
C ALA A 517 15.92 20.32 4.50
N THR A 518 15.19 19.36 5.08
CA THR A 518 15.77 18.08 5.51
C THR A 518 15.88 17.10 4.33
N ARG A 519 16.73 16.08 4.46
CA ARG A 519 16.86 15.01 3.48
C ARG A 519 15.54 14.27 3.26
N ALA A 520 14.74 14.08 4.31
CA ALA A 520 13.41 13.50 4.24
C ALA A 520 12.44 14.35 3.42
N GLN A 521 12.42 15.67 3.64
CA GLN A 521 11.58 16.59 2.87
C GLN A 521 11.98 16.61 1.39
N VAL A 522 13.28 16.59 1.10
CA VAL A 522 13.77 16.54 -0.28
C VAL A 522 13.40 15.21 -0.95
N ALA A 523 13.45 14.09 -0.25
CA ALA A 523 13.02 12.80 -0.80
C ALA A 523 11.52 12.84 -1.20
N ALA A 524 10.65 13.40 -0.36
CA ALA A 524 9.24 13.56 -0.68
C ALA A 524 8.99 14.46 -1.90
N ILE A 525 9.78 15.52 -2.04
CA ILE A 525 9.69 16.44 -3.17
C ILE A 525 10.19 15.77 -4.46
N LEU A 526 11.30 15.05 -4.42
CA LEU A 526 11.85 14.35 -5.60
C LEU A 526 10.90 13.26 -6.13
N GLU A 527 10.23 12.54 -5.25
CA GLU A 527 9.23 11.56 -5.66
C GLU A 527 8.06 12.26 -6.37
N ARG A 528 7.52 13.34 -5.81
CA ARG A 528 6.47 14.14 -6.44
C ARG A 528 6.92 14.71 -7.78
N LEU A 529 8.14 15.26 -7.83
CA LEU A 529 8.73 15.81 -9.05
C LEU A 529 8.87 14.74 -10.14
N SER A 530 9.40 13.56 -9.78
CA SER A 530 9.54 12.42 -10.70
C SER A 530 8.18 11.96 -11.26
N ARG A 531 7.16 11.85 -10.41
CA ARG A 531 5.79 11.49 -10.83
C ARG A 531 5.14 12.58 -11.68
N TRP A 532 5.34 13.85 -11.30
CA TRP A 532 4.82 14.97 -12.05
C TRP A 532 5.42 14.98 -13.47
N MET A 533 6.74 14.81 -13.61
CA MET A 533 7.40 14.73 -14.90
C MET A 533 6.89 13.56 -15.75
N ALA A 534 6.70 12.39 -15.14
CA ALA A 534 6.15 11.22 -15.84
C ALA A 534 4.69 11.41 -16.30
N ALA A 535 3.91 12.27 -15.65
CA ALA A 535 2.53 12.58 -16.03
C ALA A 535 2.43 13.60 -17.16
N GLN A 536 3.49 14.33 -17.49
CA GLN A 536 3.55 15.32 -18.57
C GLN A 536 4.03 14.71 -19.91
N GLY A 537 4.72 13.58 -19.89
CA GLY A 537 5.20 12.87 -21.10
C GLY A 537 4.30 11.73 -21.47
#